data_b2a8851c0c49637d1fc917cf2c672393
#
_entry.id   b2a8851c0c49637d1fc917cf2c672393
#
_cell.length_a   1.000
_cell.length_b   1.000
_cell.length_c   1.000
_cell.angle_alpha   90.00
_cell.angle_beta   90.00
_cell.angle_gamma   90.00
#
_symmetry.space_group_name_H-M   'P 1'
#
loop_
_entity.id
_entity.type
_entity.pdbx_description
1 polymer ?
#
loop_
_entity_poly.entity_id
_entity_poly.type
_entity_poly.pdbx_seq_one_letter_code
_entity_poly.pdbx_strand_id
1 'polypeptide(L)'
;MKILLISPTQSGIGGIAQHVKGLDNFLKNEGNDVEIISSENTFTIPIKGLKNPSFMLSSSLKAKFKKNNDIVHAHNIPSAKAMKNASGKKILTIHGIYSQQIENLHNRTTSKIATNYEKEALEWANAITVVSKDAFDYYKKLGLNVFHIPNSIDIKSLSTKSDRRYNKQIIFAGRLSSEKGIDVLCELIEILPSDIHLIILGSGPKENLFKNIKKSNVNYLGYLPKNETISLIRGSDILVQPSLIEGISSTILEAMACKVPVITTNVGGNNEIIEHNQTGILIEPNNTQKLLEEIMKLFTNPEVKNRLINSAYTNVQKYDWKNVGKLYLNLYSKLLKS
;
A
#
# COMPACT_ATOMS: atom_id res chain seq x y z
N MET A 1 25.63 -7.75 -3.16
CA MET A 1 25.58 -7.27 -1.76
C MET A 1 24.86 -8.31 -0.93
N LYS A 2 25.22 -8.44 0.37
CA LYS A 2 24.47 -9.22 1.35
C LYS A 2 23.48 -8.30 2.08
N ILE A 3 22.20 -8.55 1.92
CA ILE A 3 21.13 -7.67 2.37
C ILE A 3 20.22 -8.42 3.35
N LEU A 4 20.00 -7.83 4.53
CA LEU A 4 19.05 -8.31 5.50
C LEU A 4 17.80 -7.43 5.47
N LEU A 5 16.67 -7.97 5.01
CA LEU A 5 15.37 -7.32 5.11
C LEU A 5 14.69 -7.71 6.43
N ILE A 6 14.06 -6.75 7.11
CA ILE A 6 13.34 -6.98 8.36
C ILE A 6 11.94 -6.37 8.24
N SER A 7 10.90 -7.18 8.39
CA SER A 7 9.52 -6.71 8.28
C SER A 7 8.58 -7.46 9.21
N PRO A 8 7.58 -6.79 9.82
CA PRO A 8 6.55 -7.47 10.61
C PRO A 8 5.70 -8.44 9.80
N THR A 9 5.70 -8.28 8.46
CA THR A 9 4.95 -9.14 7.52
C THR A 9 5.76 -9.34 6.25
N GLN A 10 5.86 -10.56 5.77
CA GLN A 10 6.51 -10.93 4.50
C GLN A 10 5.50 -11.46 3.50
N SER A 11 4.55 -12.28 3.96
CA SER A 11 3.40 -12.73 3.19
C SER A 11 2.13 -12.17 3.82
N GLY A 12 1.10 -11.95 3.04
CA GLY A 12 -0.20 -11.50 3.54
C GLY A 12 -0.84 -10.39 2.72
N ILE A 13 -2.01 -9.96 3.23
CA ILE A 13 -2.92 -9.02 2.59
C ILE A 13 -2.54 -7.60 3.03
N GLY A 14 -1.57 -6.99 2.40
CA GLY A 14 -1.28 -5.61 2.74
C GLY A 14 -0.16 -5.01 1.91
N GLY A 15 -0.21 -3.71 1.68
CA GLY A 15 0.76 -2.98 0.87
C GLY A 15 2.21 -3.21 1.34
N ILE A 16 2.43 -3.30 2.66
CA ILE A 16 3.77 -3.53 3.23
C ILE A 16 4.32 -4.92 2.86
N ALA A 17 3.51 -5.97 3.03
CA ALA A 17 3.94 -7.33 2.68
C ALA A 17 4.25 -7.46 1.18
N GLN A 18 3.41 -6.86 0.33
CA GLN A 18 3.64 -6.83 -1.11
C GLN A 18 4.88 -6.02 -1.49
N HIS A 19 5.11 -4.89 -0.82
CA HIS A 19 6.31 -4.09 -1.02
C HIS A 19 7.58 -4.87 -0.66
N VAL A 20 7.62 -5.49 0.52
CA VAL A 20 8.77 -6.31 0.97
C VAL A 20 9.03 -7.47 0.03
N LYS A 21 7.98 -8.19 -0.38
CA LYS A 21 8.08 -9.29 -1.36
C LYS A 21 8.61 -8.82 -2.71
N GLY A 22 8.10 -7.68 -3.20
CA GLY A 22 8.55 -7.10 -4.47
C GLY A 22 10.01 -6.65 -4.42
N LEU A 23 10.42 -6.02 -3.31
CA LEU A 23 11.81 -5.62 -3.07
C LEU A 23 12.74 -6.84 -3.00
N ASP A 24 12.37 -7.89 -2.25
CA ASP A 24 13.13 -9.14 -2.17
C ASP A 24 13.33 -9.77 -3.55
N ASN A 25 12.25 -9.93 -4.30
CA ASN A 25 12.31 -10.48 -5.66
C ASN A 25 13.21 -9.64 -6.57
N PHE A 26 13.04 -8.32 -6.55
CA PHE A 26 13.86 -7.42 -7.35
C PHE A 26 15.35 -7.54 -7.00
N LEU A 27 15.69 -7.46 -5.71
CA LEU A 27 17.07 -7.52 -5.25
C LEU A 27 17.74 -8.85 -5.60
N LYS A 28 17.03 -9.98 -5.46
CA LYS A 28 17.54 -11.30 -5.86
C LYS A 28 17.76 -11.40 -7.36
N ASN A 29 16.84 -10.86 -8.16
CA ASN A 29 16.99 -10.83 -9.62
C ASN A 29 18.18 -9.97 -10.08
N GLU A 30 18.57 -8.97 -9.30
CA GLU A 30 19.77 -8.15 -9.51
C GLU A 30 21.04 -8.80 -8.92
N GLY A 31 21.00 -10.09 -8.55
CA GLY A 31 22.16 -10.87 -8.09
C GLY A 31 22.60 -10.59 -6.66
N ASN A 32 21.73 -10.05 -5.79
CA ASN A 32 22.07 -9.84 -4.39
C ASN A 32 21.69 -11.08 -3.54
N ASP A 33 22.46 -11.31 -2.47
CA ASP A 33 22.16 -12.29 -1.43
C ASP A 33 21.20 -11.65 -0.42
N VAL A 34 19.93 -12.07 -0.42
CA VAL A 34 18.88 -11.46 0.41
C VAL A 34 18.34 -12.46 1.41
N GLU A 35 18.44 -12.10 2.67
CA GLU A 35 17.82 -12.81 3.79
C GLU A 35 16.69 -11.96 4.40
N ILE A 36 15.63 -12.61 4.92
CA ILE A 36 14.49 -11.92 5.52
C ILE A 36 14.26 -12.41 6.96
N ILE A 37 14.05 -11.46 7.87
CA ILE A 37 13.48 -11.69 9.19
C ILE A 37 12.05 -11.15 9.19
N SER A 38 11.06 -12.01 9.43
CA SER A 38 9.64 -11.65 9.48
C SER A 38 8.89 -12.36 10.60
N SER A 39 7.64 -11.98 10.84
CA SER A 39 6.78 -12.71 11.79
C SER A 39 6.50 -14.15 11.39
N GLU A 40 6.79 -14.52 10.16
CA GLU A 40 6.59 -15.87 9.62
C GLU A 40 7.75 -16.82 9.94
N ASN A 41 8.91 -16.26 10.24
CA ASN A 41 10.11 -17.02 10.60
C ASN A 41 10.72 -16.62 11.96
N THR A 42 9.96 -15.88 12.77
CA THR A 42 10.27 -15.53 14.16
C THR A 42 9.05 -15.81 15.05
N PHE A 43 9.29 -16.02 16.35
CA PHE A 43 8.21 -16.18 17.29
C PHE A 43 7.38 -14.90 17.41
N THR A 44 6.05 -15.02 17.25
CA THR A 44 5.10 -13.92 17.47
C THR A 44 3.83 -14.42 18.14
N ILE A 45 3.28 -13.61 19.03
CA ILE A 45 2.01 -13.92 19.68
C ILE A 45 0.88 -13.38 18.79
N PRO A 46 -0.02 -14.23 18.24
CA PRO A 46 -1.03 -13.80 17.27
C PRO A 46 -2.25 -13.11 17.91
N ILE A 47 -2.03 -12.37 19.00
CA ILE A 47 -3.07 -11.61 19.73
C ILE A 47 -2.95 -10.14 19.37
N LYS A 48 -4.08 -9.48 19.10
CA LYS A 48 -4.15 -8.03 18.83
C LYS A 48 -3.48 -7.27 19.98
N GLY A 49 -2.56 -6.38 19.67
CA GLY A 49 -1.77 -5.60 20.66
C GLY A 49 -0.46 -6.29 21.10
N LEU A 50 -0.34 -7.63 21.04
CA LEU A 50 0.88 -8.37 21.42
C LEU A 50 1.74 -8.79 20.23
N LYS A 51 1.18 -8.83 19.03
CA LYS A 51 1.90 -9.26 17.82
C LYS A 51 3.15 -8.42 17.55
N ASN A 52 3.02 -7.09 17.52
CA ASN A 52 4.16 -6.22 17.26
C ASN A 52 5.21 -6.23 18.39
N PRO A 53 4.87 -6.12 19.68
CA PRO A 53 5.84 -6.23 20.76
C PRO A 53 6.59 -7.56 20.78
N SER A 54 5.91 -8.69 20.59
CA SER A 54 6.58 -10.01 20.53
C SER A 54 7.49 -10.16 19.32
N PHE A 55 7.07 -9.64 18.14
CA PHE A 55 7.93 -9.56 16.96
C PHE A 55 9.18 -8.71 17.22
N MET A 56 9.03 -7.53 17.84
CA MET A 56 10.16 -6.64 18.16
C MET A 56 11.23 -7.36 19.00
N LEU A 57 10.81 -8.15 19.99
CA LEU A 57 11.74 -8.88 20.85
C LEU A 57 12.39 -10.04 20.10
N SER A 58 11.60 -10.92 19.50
CA SER A 58 12.10 -12.13 18.84
C SER A 58 12.98 -11.81 17.62
N SER A 59 12.55 -10.88 16.77
CA SER A 59 13.33 -10.42 15.63
C SER A 59 14.64 -9.74 16.05
N SER A 60 14.62 -8.97 17.13
CA SER A 60 15.80 -8.32 17.70
C SER A 60 16.84 -9.34 18.19
N LEU A 61 16.40 -10.43 18.84
CA LEU A 61 17.30 -11.52 19.25
C LEU A 61 17.88 -12.25 18.03
N LYS A 62 17.05 -12.60 17.05
CA LYS A 62 17.47 -13.26 15.81
C LYS A 62 18.48 -12.41 15.02
N ALA A 63 18.27 -11.09 14.96
CA ALA A 63 19.10 -10.15 14.24
C ALA A 63 20.53 -10.06 14.80
N LYS A 64 20.75 -10.28 16.12
CA LYS A 64 22.08 -10.29 16.74
C LYS A 64 23.03 -11.34 16.16
N PHE A 65 22.46 -12.44 15.64
CA PHE A 65 23.23 -13.53 15.02
C PHE A 65 23.44 -13.33 13.51
N LYS A 66 22.82 -12.29 12.91
CA LYS A 66 22.99 -11.94 11.49
C LYS A 66 24.14 -10.97 11.34
N LYS A 67 25.34 -11.53 11.11
CA LYS A 67 26.60 -10.79 10.95
C LYS A 67 26.96 -10.65 9.46
N ASN A 68 27.84 -9.72 9.17
CA ASN A 68 28.43 -9.51 7.83
C ASN A 68 27.40 -9.14 6.75
N ASN A 69 26.33 -8.38 7.11
CA ASN A 69 25.47 -7.78 6.09
C ASN A 69 26.08 -6.45 5.62
N ASP A 70 26.01 -6.20 4.33
CA ASP A 70 26.33 -4.89 3.76
C ASP A 70 25.22 -3.89 4.12
N ILE A 71 23.96 -4.31 3.95
CA ILE A 71 22.77 -3.50 4.19
C ILE A 71 21.81 -4.25 5.14
N VAL A 72 21.25 -3.51 6.08
CA VAL A 72 20.13 -3.93 6.93
C VAL A 72 18.96 -2.99 6.66
N HIS A 73 17.94 -3.48 6.01
CA HIS A 73 16.78 -2.68 5.61
C HIS A 73 15.53 -3.12 6.36
N ALA A 74 15.07 -2.29 7.28
CA ALA A 74 13.89 -2.52 8.09
C ALA A 74 12.65 -1.78 7.52
N HIS A 75 11.50 -2.40 7.63
CA HIS A 75 10.21 -1.84 7.23
C HIS A 75 9.34 -1.59 8.45
N ASN A 76 8.93 -0.34 8.63
CA ASN A 76 8.18 0.20 9.76
C ASN A 76 8.87 0.09 11.14
N ILE A 77 8.38 0.90 12.05
CA ILE A 77 8.92 1.09 13.41
C ILE A 77 9.09 -0.23 14.21
N PRO A 78 8.18 -1.22 14.14
CA PRO A 78 8.38 -2.49 14.84
C PRO A 78 9.64 -3.27 14.45
N SER A 79 10.20 -3.02 13.26
CA SER A 79 11.44 -3.66 12.78
C SER A 79 12.73 -2.95 13.22
N ALA A 80 12.62 -1.74 13.73
CA ALA A 80 13.78 -0.87 14.00
C ALA A 80 14.74 -1.44 15.05
N LYS A 81 14.22 -2.09 16.10
CA LYS A 81 15.06 -2.70 17.14
C LYS A 81 15.90 -3.86 16.61
N ALA A 82 15.35 -4.65 15.72
CA ALA A 82 16.11 -5.70 15.04
C ALA A 82 17.16 -5.11 14.10
N MET A 83 16.81 -4.05 13.35
CA MET A 83 17.76 -3.30 12.52
C MET A 83 18.92 -2.75 13.36
N LYS A 84 18.65 -2.15 14.54
CA LYS A 84 19.69 -1.64 15.45
C LYS A 84 20.70 -2.72 15.80
N ASN A 85 20.24 -3.95 16.05
CA ASN A 85 21.06 -5.05 16.56
C ASN A 85 21.81 -5.84 15.47
N ALA A 86 21.47 -5.70 14.22
CA ALA A 86 22.18 -6.34 13.11
C ALA A 86 23.39 -5.50 12.67
N SER A 87 24.41 -6.17 12.12
CA SER A 87 25.58 -5.49 11.51
C SER A 87 25.28 -5.09 10.07
N GLY A 88 25.76 -3.92 9.65
CA GLY A 88 25.59 -3.34 8.31
C GLY A 88 25.09 -1.90 8.34
N LYS A 89 25.06 -1.23 7.17
CA LYS A 89 24.44 0.10 7.01
C LYS A 89 22.92 -0.04 7.13
N LYS A 90 22.29 0.82 7.90
CA LYS A 90 20.90 0.71 8.36
C LYS A 90 19.97 1.62 7.59
N ILE A 91 18.89 1.05 7.05
CA ILE A 91 17.84 1.79 6.35
C ILE A 91 16.50 1.45 7.01
N LEU A 92 15.66 2.46 7.22
CA LEU A 92 14.33 2.29 7.75
C LEU A 92 13.30 2.85 6.76
N THR A 93 12.47 1.99 6.18
CA THR A 93 11.33 2.41 5.35
C THR A 93 10.09 2.61 6.21
N ILE A 94 9.48 3.79 6.11
CA ILE A 94 8.22 4.16 6.77
C ILE A 94 7.11 4.18 5.72
N HIS A 95 6.06 3.38 5.92
CA HIS A 95 4.92 3.24 5.00
C HIS A 95 3.76 4.19 5.30
N GLY A 96 3.99 5.23 6.08
CA GLY A 96 3.02 6.27 6.46
C GLY A 96 3.50 6.99 7.71
N ILE A 97 2.95 8.13 8.07
CA ILE A 97 3.34 8.88 9.28
C ILE A 97 2.87 8.09 10.50
N TYR A 98 3.82 7.47 11.21
CA TYR A 98 3.53 6.50 12.27
C TYR A 98 2.80 7.13 13.47
N SER A 99 3.21 8.31 13.89
CA SER A 99 2.53 9.09 14.96
C SER A 99 1.06 9.32 14.65
N GLN A 100 0.72 9.77 13.44
CA GLN A 100 -0.67 9.98 13.00
C GLN A 100 -1.47 8.67 12.95
N GLN A 101 -0.84 7.57 12.53
CA GLN A 101 -1.51 6.25 12.50
C GLN A 101 -1.84 5.75 13.90
N ILE A 102 -1.00 6.03 14.91
CA ILE A 102 -1.23 5.62 16.29
C ILE A 102 -2.23 6.53 16.99
N GLU A 103 -2.20 7.83 16.77
CA GLU A 103 -3.19 8.76 17.34
C GLU A 103 -4.62 8.39 16.95
N ASN A 104 -4.81 7.91 15.72
CA ASN A 104 -6.10 7.44 15.23
C ASN A 104 -6.54 6.08 15.79
N LEU A 105 -5.65 5.30 16.42
CA LEU A 105 -5.91 3.91 16.82
C LEU A 105 -5.85 3.67 18.32
N HIS A 106 -5.25 4.56 19.14
CA HIS A 106 -4.93 4.31 20.56
C HIS A 106 -5.12 5.52 21.49
N ASN A 107 -5.20 5.24 22.80
CA ASN A 107 -5.30 6.25 23.85
C ASN A 107 -4.02 7.11 23.97
N ARG A 108 -4.14 8.34 24.49
CA ARG A 108 -3.06 9.34 24.65
C ARG A 108 -1.75 8.82 25.26
N THR A 109 -1.81 7.89 26.22
CA THR A 109 -0.63 7.35 26.90
C THR A 109 0.17 6.42 26.00
N THR A 110 -0.51 5.52 25.28
CA THR A 110 0.10 4.60 24.29
C THR A 110 0.72 5.38 23.13
N SER A 111 0.07 6.48 22.75
CA SER A 111 0.54 7.36 21.69
C SER A 111 1.88 8.02 22.06
N LYS A 112 2.06 8.53 23.29
CA LYS A 112 3.33 9.12 23.74
C LYS A 112 4.49 8.13 23.75
N ILE A 113 4.28 6.90 24.24
CA ILE A 113 5.32 5.85 24.27
C ILE A 113 5.72 5.51 22.83
N ALA A 114 4.76 5.35 21.94
CA ALA A 114 5.02 5.04 20.55
C ALA A 114 5.76 6.17 19.81
N THR A 115 5.42 7.43 20.07
CA THR A 115 6.12 8.60 19.50
C THR A 115 7.56 8.70 19.98
N ASN A 116 7.82 8.45 21.26
CA ASN A 116 9.18 8.45 21.79
C ASN A 116 10.02 7.31 21.16
N TYR A 117 9.42 6.11 21.05
CA TYR A 117 10.10 4.99 20.40
C TYR A 117 10.34 5.24 18.90
N GLU A 118 9.40 5.91 18.22
CA GLU A 118 9.60 6.33 16.83
C GLU A 118 10.83 7.23 16.68
N LYS A 119 10.97 8.26 17.53
CA LYS A 119 12.13 9.15 17.49
C LYS A 119 13.45 8.39 17.64
N GLU A 120 13.55 7.52 18.64
CA GLU A 120 14.73 6.68 18.83
C GLU A 120 15.00 5.76 17.62
N ALA A 121 13.94 5.15 17.07
CA ALA A 121 14.04 4.25 15.92
C ALA A 121 14.58 4.95 14.67
N LEU A 122 14.18 6.20 14.44
CA LEU A 122 14.65 7.03 13.33
C LEU A 122 16.12 7.38 13.46
N GLU A 123 16.62 7.63 14.69
CA GLU A 123 18.04 7.93 14.96
C GLU A 123 18.97 6.72 14.71
N TRP A 124 18.46 5.49 14.78
CA TRP A 124 19.26 4.29 14.53
C TRP A 124 19.53 4.02 13.05
N ALA A 125 18.84 4.72 12.16
CA ALA A 125 18.99 4.55 10.71
C ALA A 125 20.05 5.49 10.12
N ASN A 126 20.90 4.97 9.22
CA ASN A 126 21.80 5.79 8.40
C ASN A 126 21.02 6.55 7.31
N ALA A 127 19.89 5.99 6.86
CA ALA A 127 18.94 6.63 5.96
C ALA A 127 17.52 6.18 6.27
N ILE A 128 16.58 7.10 6.10
CA ILE A 128 15.16 6.83 6.21
C ILE A 128 14.55 6.91 4.81
N THR A 129 13.74 5.95 4.42
CA THR A 129 12.95 6.03 3.19
C THR A 129 11.47 6.12 3.53
N VAL A 130 10.73 6.88 2.76
CA VAL A 130 9.28 7.07 2.90
C VAL A 130 8.61 6.88 1.54
N VAL A 131 7.39 6.39 1.57
CA VAL A 131 6.68 6.00 0.34
C VAL A 131 5.79 7.12 -0.24
N SER A 132 5.56 8.21 0.50
CA SER A 132 4.75 9.36 0.06
C SER A 132 5.46 10.69 0.29
N LYS A 133 5.12 11.69 -0.51
CA LYS A 133 5.65 13.06 -0.37
C LYS A 133 5.26 13.70 0.95
N ASP A 134 4.02 13.49 1.40
CA ASP A 134 3.56 14.00 2.69
C ASP A 134 4.45 13.51 3.84
N ALA A 135 4.76 12.20 3.85
CA ALA A 135 5.69 11.63 4.83
C ALA A 135 7.11 12.17 4.64
N PHE A 136 7.57 12.37 3.39
CA PHE A 136 8.86 12.97 3.11
C PHE A 136 8.97 14.38 3.68
N ASP A 137 7.99 15.24 3.42
CA ASP A 137 7.98 16.61 3.91
C ASP A 137 7.88 16.66 5.45
N TYR A 138 7.08 15.78 6.04
CA TYR A 138 6.95 15.66 7.49
C TYR A 138 8.30 15.32 8.16
N TYR A 139 8.94 14.22 7.75
CA TYR A 139 10.19 13.78 8.39
C TYR A 139 11.38 14.67 8.02
N LYS A 140 11.38 15.29 6.84
CA LYS A 140 12.39 16.27 6.45
C LYS A 140 12.35 17.53 7.30
N LYS A 141 11.17 18.02 7.67
CA LYS A 141 11.00 19.14 8.61
C LYS A 141 11.55 18.83 10.00
N LEU A 142 11.66 17.57 10.38
CA LEU A 142 12.30 17.13 11.62
C LEU A 142 13.83 17.07 11.54
N GLY A 143 14.44 17.49 10.42
CA GLY A 143 15.90 17.49 10.21
C GLY A 143 16.51 16.13 9.90
N LEU A 144 15.70 15.12 9.53
CA LEU A 144 16.14 13.75 9.28
C LEU A 144 16.69 13.56 7.86
N ASN A 145 17.61 12.60 7.67
CA ASN A 145 18.12 12.18 6.36
C ASN A 145 17.10 11.25 5.67
N VAL A 146 16.18 11.85 4.95
CA VAL A 146 15.00 11.16 4.36
C VAL A 146 15.09 11.13 2.86
N PHE A 147 14.69 10.00 2.26
CA PHE A 147 14.58 9.79 0.82
C PHE A 147 13.15 9.37 0.47
N HIS A 148 12.57 10.00 -0.54
CA HIS A 148 11.29 9.58 -1.10
C HIS A 148 11.51 8.46 -2.12
N ILE A 149 11.02 7.26 -1.82
CA ILE A 149 11.01 6.11 -2.74
C ILE A 149 9.58 5.54 -2.69
N PRO A 150 8.78 5.73 -3.75
CA PRO A 150 7.36 5.39 -3.73
C PRO A 150 7.11 3.89 -3.64
N ASN A 151 5.88 3.50 -3.28
CA ASN A 151 5.41 2.13 -3.44
C ASN A 151 5.49 1.69 -4.90
N SER A 152 5.64 0.39 -5.10
CA SER A 152 5.84 -0.20 -6.42
C SER A 152 4.96 -1.41 -6.63
N ILE A 153 4.79 -1.76 -7.89
CA ILE A 153 4.15 -2.99 -8.33
C ILE A 153 5.07 -3.74 -9.31
N ASP A 154 4.87 -5.03 -9.42
CA ASP A 154 5.46 -5.83 -10.49
C ASP A 154 4.44 -5.98 -11.61
N ILE A 155 4.51 -5.07 -12.60
CA ILE A 155 3.54 -5.01 -13.69
C ILE A 155 3.53 -6.32 -14.49
N LYS A 156 4.70 -6.95 -14.66
CA LYS A 156 4.83 -8.19 -15.43
C LYS A 156 4.21 -9.40 -14.74
N SER A 157 4.16 -9.40 -13.40
CA SER A 157 3.58 -10.50 -12.62
C SER A 157 2.06 -10.42 -12.49
N LEU A 158 1.43 -9.32 -12.92
CA LEU A 158 -0.02 -9.18 -12.84
C LEU A 158 -0.73 -10.17 -13.78
N SER A 159 -1.76 -10.83 -13.26
CA SER A 159 -2.59 -11.74 -14.05
C SER A 159 -3.08 -11.08 -15.34
N THR A 160 -2.92 -11.76 -16.46
CA THR A 160 -3.44 -11.32 -17.77
C THR A 160 -4.89 -11.72 -17.97
N LYS A 161 -5.44 -12.60 -17.11
CA LYS A 161 -6.84 -13.02 -17.15
C LYS A 161 -7.76 -11.86 -16.81
N SER A 162 -8.93 -11.83 -17.42
CA SER A 162 -10.00 -10.88 -17.17
C SER A 162 -11.25 -11.64 -16.72
N ASP A 163 -11.78 -11.31 -15.54
CA ASP A 163 -13.04 -11.86 -15.03
C ASP A 163 -14.12 -10.75 -15.10
N ARG A 164 -14.76 -10.68 -16.27
CA ARG A 164 -15.90 -9.77 -16.49
C ARG A 164 -17.19 -10.54 -16.32
N ARG A 165 -18.01 -10.12 -15.36
CA ARG A 165 -19.27 -10.77 -14.98
C ARG A 165 -20.51 -10.02 -15.45
N TYR A 166 -20.38 -8.70 -15.66
CA TYR A 166 -21.51 -7.81 -15.97
C TYR A 166 -21.15 -6.80 -17.07
N ASN A 167 -22.15 -6.35 -17.81
CA ASN A 167 -21.96 -5.37 -18.89
C ASN A 167 -21.40 -4.03 -18.41
N LYS A 168 -21.91 -3.53 -17.27
CA LYS A 168 -21.41 -2.36 -16.57
C LYS A 168 -20.93 -2.80 -15.20
N GLN A 169 -19.62 -2.94 -15.03
CA GLN A 169 -18.98 -3.48 -13.82
C GLN A 169 -18.03 -2.47 -13.21
N ILE A 170 -18.31 -2.04 -12.00
CA ILE A 170 -17.36 -1.26 -11.19
C ILE A 170 -16.86 -2.11 -10.03
N ILE A 171 -15.66 -1.79 -9.53
CA ILE A 171 -15.03 -2.58 -8.48
C ILE A 171 -14.44 -1.70 -7.39
N PHE A 172 -14.62 -2.13 -6.13
CA PHE A 172 -13.83 -1.72 -4.98
C PHE A 172 -12.99 -2.90 -4.52
N ALA A 173 -11.70 -2.69 -4.28
CA ALA A 173 -10.81 -3.70 -3.73
C ALA A 173 -9.90 -3.11 -2.66
N GLY A 174 -10.04 -3.58 -1.41
CA GLY A 174 -9.27 -3.05 -0.29
C GLY A 174 -9.75 -3.54 1.07
N ARG A 175 -9.08 -3.07 2.13
CA ARG A 175 -9.51 -3.35 3.50
C ARG A 175 -10.86 -2.68 3.77
N LEU A 176 -11.80 -3.42 4.36
CA LEU A 176 -13.11 -2.89 4.72
C LEU A 176 -13.06 -2.18 6.08
N SER A 177 -12.62 -0.93 6.08
CA SER A 177 -12.38 -0.10 7.26
C SER A 177 -12.69 1.37 6.98
N SER A 178 -12.87 2.18 8.03
CA SER A 178 -13.31 3.58 7.89
C SER A 178 -12.36 4.41 7.04
N GLU A 179 -11.04 4.21 7.18
CA GLU A 179 -10.04 4.92 6.38
C GLU A 179 -10.15 4.67 4.87
N LYS A 180 -10.82 3.58 4.46
CA LYS A 180 -11.07 3.26 3.04
C LYS A 180 -12.40 3.82 2.50
N GLY A 181 -13.09 4.64 3.30
CA GLY A 181 -14.32 5.30 2.87
C GLY A 181 -15.50 4.33 2.70
N ILE A 182 -15.57 3.30 3.56
CA ILE A 182 -16.63 2.28 3.48
C ILE A 182 -18.02 2.89 3.66
N ASP A 183 -18.15 3.97 4.43
CA ASP A 183 -19.42 4.66 4.61
C ASP A 183 -19.90 5.30 3.29
N VAL A 184 -18.99 5.95 2.55
CA VAL A 184 -19.24 6.48 1.19
C VAL A 184 -19.64 5.36 0.21
N LEU A 185 -19.00 4.19 0.34
CA LEU A 185 -19.34 3.03 -0.49
C LEU A 185 -20.75 2.51 -0.18
N CYS A 186 -21.15 2.49 1.10
CA CYS A 186 -22.52 2.14 1.50
C CYS A 186 -23.55 3.14 0.96
N GLU A 187 -23.28 4.43 1.06
CA GLU A 187 -24.15 5.46 0.47
C GLU A 187 -24.25 5.33 -1.05
N LEU A 188 -23.11 5.07 -1.74
CA LEU A 188 -23.11 4.82 -3.18
C LEU A 188 -24.01 3.64 -3.55
N ILE A 189 -24.00 2.58 -2.78
CA ILE A 189 -24.86 1.41 -3.00
C ILE A 189 -26.33 1.82 -3.06
N GLU A 190 -26.79 2.71 -2.18
CA GLU A 190 -28.19 3.13 -2.14
C GLU A 190 -28.63 3.84 -3.42
N ILE A 191 -27.78 4.68 -3.99
CA ILE A 191 -28.08 5.54 -5.14
C ILE A 191 -27.59 4.97 -6.48
N LEU A 192 -26.87 3.84 -6.48
CA LEU A 192 -26.29 3.25 -7.69
C LEU A 192 -27.40 2.71 -8.61
N PRO A 193 -27.42 3.10 -9.90
CA PRO A 193 -28.36 2.56 -10.89
C PRO A 193 -28.31 1.03 -10.98
N SER A 194 -29.46 0.39 -11.19
CA SER A 194 -29.60 -1.07 -11.17
C SER A 194 -28.88 -1.79 -12.31
N ASP A 195 -28.55 -1.10 -13.38
CA ASP A 195 -27.79 -1.61 -14.53
C ASP A 195 -26.25 -1.53 -14.36
N ILE A 196 -25.78 -0.90 -13.28
CA ILE A 196 -24.37 -0.86 -12.91
C ILE A 196 -24.13 -1.81 -11.74
N HIS A 197 -23.26 -2.79 -11.94
CA HIS A 197 -22.92 -3.78 -10.93
C HIS A 197 -21.65 -3.39 -10.18
N LEU A 198 -21.73 -3.39 -8.84
CA LEU A 198 -20.59 -3.14 -7.95
C LEU A 198 -20.07 -4.45 -7.38
N ILE A 199 -18.80 -4.74 -7.64
CA ILE A 199 -18.07 -5.83 -6.99
C ILE A 199 -17.25 -5.25 -5.82
N ILE A 200 -17.38 -5.86 -4.65
CA ILE A 200 -16.67 -5.46 -3.43
C ILE A 200 -15.76 -6.60 -3.00
N LEU A 201 -14.46 -6.31 -2.94
CA LEU A 201 -13.42 -7.24 -2.52
C LEU A 201 -12.71 -6.75 -1.27
N GLY A 202 -12.43 -7.70 -0.39
CA GLY A 202 -11.62 -7.49 0.81
C GLY A 202 -12.30 -7.97 2.08
N SER A 203 -11.59 -7.79 3.18
CA SER A 203 -12.06 -8.08 4.54
C SER A 203 -11.66 -6.95 5.47
N GLY A 204 -12.28 -6.87 6.64
CA GLY A 204 -11.95 -5.84 7.61
C GLY A 204 -13.01 -5.63 8.67
N PRO A 205 -12.79 -4.65 9.58
CA PRO A 205 -13.72 -4.41 10.69
C PRO A 205 -15.16 -4.08 10.28
N LYS A 206 -15.35 -3.55 9.07
CA LYS A 206 -16.68 -3.17 8.53
C LYS A 206 -17.28 -4.18 7.55
N GLU A 207 -16.72 -5.38 7.41
CA GLU A 207 -17.20 -6.36 6.43
C GLU A 207 -18.66 -6.79 6.66
N ASN A 208 -19.15 -6.75 7.91
CA ASN A 208 -20.52 -7.12 8.25
C ASN A 208 -21.56 -6.21 7.56
N LEU A 209 -21.20 -4.98 7.16
CA LEU A 209 -22.07 -4.08 6.40
C LEU A 209 -22.45 -4.66 5.02
N PHE A 210 -21.58 -5.52 4.45
CA PHE A 210 -21.77 -6.05 3.11
C PHE A 210 -22.34 -7.49 3.08
N LYS A 211 -22.20 -8.25 4.16
CA LYS A 211 -22.66 -9.66 4.22
C LYS A 211 -24.16 -9.85 3.99
N ASN A 212 -24.96 -8.84 4.34
CA ASN A 212 -26.42 -8.89 4.29
C ASN A 212 -27.06 -7.99 3.22
N ILE A 213 -26.27 -7.47 2.28
CA ILE A 213 -26.79 -6.63 1.20
C ILE A 213 -27.66 -7.49 0.29
N LYS A 214 -28.92 -7.04 0.10
CA LYS A 214 -29.91 -7.70 -0.75
C LYS A 214 -30.05 -7.06 -2.15
N LYS A 215 -29.25 -6.03 -2.45
CA LYS A 215 -29.33 -5.31 -3.72
C LYS A 215 -28.73 -6.17 -4.83
N SER A 216 -29.49 -6.52 -5.86
CA SER A 216 -29.14 -7.52 -6.89
C SER A 216 -27.91 -7.12 -7.73
N ASN A 217 -27.61 -5.82 -7.81
CA ASN A 217 -26.44 -5.29 -8.53
C ASN A 217 -25.23 -5.04 -7.64
N VAL A 218 -25.19 -5.60 -6.41
CA VAL A 218 -24.05 -5.49 -5.49
C VAL A 218 -23.58 -6.88 -5.09
N ASN A 219 -22.28 -7.14 -5.29
CA ASN A 219 -21.67 -8.45 -5.06
C ASN A 219 -20.48 -8.32 -4.14
N TYR A 220 -20.67 -8.69 -2.87
CA TYR A 220 -19.57 -8.83 -1.92
C TYR A 220 -18.96 -10.23 -2.01
N LEU A 221 -17.69 -10.33 -2.39
CA LEU A 221 -16.98 -11.59 -2.60
C LEU A 221 -15.98 -11.92 -1.48
N GLY A 222 -15.87 -11.04 -0.48
CA GLY A 222 -14.89 -11.23 0.57
C GLY A 222 -13.44 -11.05 0.10
N TYR A 223 -12.52 -11.66 0.83
CA TYR A 223 -11.12 -11.69 0.44
C TYR A 223 -10.89 -12.71 -0.68
N LEU A 224 -10.17 -12.29 -1.70
CA LEU A 224 -9.70 -13.16 -2.78
C LEU A 224 -8.17 -13.12 -2.90
N PRO A 225 -7.55 -14.22 -3.37
CA PRO A 225 -6.14 -14.25 -3.74
C PRO A 225 -5.79 -13.17 -4.77
N LYS A 226 -4.53 -12.73 -4.76
CA LYS A 226 -4.05 -11.63 -5.61
C LYS A 226 -4.41 -11.80 -7.08
N ASN A 227 -4.19 -12.98 -7.66
CA ASN A 227 -4.43 -13.21 -9.09
C ASN A 227 -5.91 -13.11 -9.44
N GLU A 228 -6.80 -13.56 -8.57
CA GLU A 228 -8.26 -13.46 -8.75
C GLU A 228 -8.72 -12.01 -8.62
N THR A 229 -8.21 -11.28 -7.60
CA THR A 229 -8.43 -9.85 -7.43
C THR A 229 -8.04 -9.07 -8.68
N ILE A 230 -6.83 -9.31 -9.22
CA ILE A 230 -6.35 -8.66 -10.45
C ILE A 230 -7.22 -9.00 -11.66
N SER A 231 -7.67 -10.25 -11.77
CA SER A 231 -8.54 -10.68 -12.88
C SER A 231 -9.90 -9.96 -12.83
N LEU A 232 -10.48 -9.76 -11.64
CA LEU A 232 -11.70 -8.99 -11.45
C LEU A 232 -11.50 -7.49 -11.71
N ILE A 233 -10.37 -6.91 -11.23
CA ILE A 233 -10.03 -5.52 -11.57
C ILE A 233 -9.95 -5.36 -13.09
N ARG A 234 -9.20 -6.23 -13.78
CA ARG A 234 -9.04 -6.19 -15.24
C ARG A 234 -10.37 -6.37 -16.01
N GLY A 235 -11.32 -7.10 -15.42
CA GLY A 235 -12.66 -7.29 -15.96
C GLY A 235 -13.61 -6.12 -15.71
N SER A 236 -13.21 -5.15 -14.90
CA SER A 236 -14.07 -4.04 -14.50
C SER A 236 -13.90 -2.81 -15.41
N ASP A 237 -14.96 -2.01 -15.51
CA ASP A 237 -14.96 -0.76 -16.26
C ASP A 237 -14.31 0.39 -15.50
N ILE A 238 -14.41 0.39 -14.16
CA ILE A 238 -13.93 1.46 -13.29
C ILE A 238 -13.52 0.85 -11.94
N LEU A 239 -12.36 1.24 -11.41
CA LEU A 239 -12.02 1.08 -10.00
C LEU A 239 -12.52 2.30 -9.23
N VAL A 240 -13.29 2.09 -8.15
CA VAL A 240 -13.70 3.14 -7.21
C VAL A 240 -12.99 2.95 -5.87
N GLN A 241 -12.35 4.00 -5.36
CA GLN A 241 -11.64 3.94 -4.08
C GLN A 241 -11.84 5.24 -3.29
N PRO A 242 -12.96 5.37 -2.55
CA PRO A 242 -13.34 6.60 -1.85
C PRO A 242 -12.63 6.77 -0.50
N SER A 243 -11.32 6.49 -0.43
CA SER A 243 -10.54 6.48 0.79
C SER A 243 -10.54 7.86 1.49
N LEU A 244 -10.52 7.87 2.82
CA LEU A 244 -10.37 9.07 3.65
C LEU A 244 -8.90 9.32 4.02
N ILE A 245 -8.10 8.24 4.08
CA ILE A 245 -6.66 8.30 4.39
C ILE A 245 -5.97 7.27 3.51
N GLU A 246 -4.93 7.69 2.80
CA GLU A 246 -4.08 6.81 2.00
C GLU A 246 -2.60 7.24 2.08
N GLY A 247 -1.72 6.24 2.05
CA GLY A 247 -0.39 6.41 1.52
C GLY A 247 -0.43 6.32 -0.01
N ILE A 248 0.54 5.65 -0.63
CA ILE A 248 0.43 5.27 -2.04
C ILE A 248 -0.35 3.96 -2.15
N SER A 249 -1.53 4.01 -2.77
CA SER A 249 -2.40 2.85 -2.92
C SER A 249 -1.88 1.87 -3.98
N SER A 250 -1.52 0.65 -3.56
CA SER A 250 -1.15 -0.41 -4.50
C SER A 250 -2.31 -0.81 -5.42
N THR A 251 -3.54 -0.77 -4.93
CA THR A 251 -4.73 -1.12 -5.72
C THR A 251 -4.96 -0.14 -6.88
N ILE A 252 -4.68 1.15 -6.65
CA ILE A 252 -4.72 2.17 -7.72
C ILE A 252 -3.66 1.85 -8.78
N LEU A 253 -2.42 1.59 -8.36
CA LEU A 253 -1.34 1.22 -9.29
C LEU A 253 -1.69 -0.04 -10.09
N GLU A 254 -2.31 -1.04 -9.44
CA GLU A 254 -2.78 -2.26 -10.08
C GLU A 254 -3.85 -2.01 -11.13
N ALA A 255 -4.84 -1.16 -10.82
CA ALA A 255 -5.89 -0.79 -11.77
C ALA A 255 -5.32 -0.04 -12.98
N MET A 256 -4.41 0.92 -12.77
CA MET A 256 -3.72 1.64 -13.85
C MET A 256 -2.94 0.68 -14.75
N ALA A 257 -2.22 -0.29 -14.17
CA ALA A 257 -1.48 -1.31 -14.91
C ALA A 257 -2.40 -2.32 -15.62
N CYS A 258 -3.61 -2.54 -15.10
CA CYS A 258 -4.65 -3.34 -15.74
C CYS A 258 -5.42 -2.57 -16.83
N LYS A 259 -5.10 -1.31 -17.09
CA LYS A 259 -5.83 -0.42 -18.00
C LYS A 259 -7.28 -0.20 -17.58
N VAL A 260 -7.51 -0.05 -16.28
CA VAL A 260 -8.81 0.24 -15.69
C VAL A 260 -8.77 1.66 -15.14
N PRO A 261 -9.68 2.55 -15.55
CA PRO A 261 -9.72 3.92 -15.06
C PRO A 261 -10.09 3.94 -13.59
N VAL A 262 -9.53 4.91 -12.87
CA VAL A 262 -9.66 5.04 -11.43
C VAL A 262 -10.43 6.31 -11.08
N ILE A 263 -11.42 6.17 -10.19
CA ILE A 263 -12.01 7.29 -9.45
C ILE A 263 -11.62 7.12 -7.98
N THR A 264 -10.94 8.09 -7.43
CA THR A 264 -10.49 8.06 -6.03
C THR A 264 -10.57 9.46 -5.40
N THR A 265 -10.32 9.56 -4.13
CA THR A 265 -10.33 10.81 -3.38
C THR A 265 -8.98 11.52 -3.41
N ASN A 266 -9.02 12.84 -3.31
CA ASN A 266 -7.85 13.72 -3.23
C ASN A 266 -7.26 13.72 -1.80
N VAL A 267 -6.72 12.56 -1.38
CA VAL A 267 -6.12 12.38 -0.04
C VAL A 267 -4.76 11.73 -0.13
N GLY A 268 -3.84 12.15 0.73
CA GLY A 268 -2.51 11.56 0.90
C GLY A 268 -1.80 11.29 -0.43
N GLY A 269 -1.24 10.08 -0.56
CA GLY A 269 -0.50 9.68 -1.75
C GLY A 269 -1.33 9.42 -3.01
N ASN A 270 -2.67 9.52 -2.97
CA ASN A 270 -3.49 9.38 -4.18
C ASN A 270 -3.19 10.48 -5.19
N ASN A 271 -3.00 11.72 -4.75
CA ASN A 271 -2.65 12.87 -5.60
C ASN A 271 -1.20 12.82 -6.13
N GLU A 272 -0.38 11.91 -5.63
CA GLU A 272 0.96 11.66 -6.20
C GLU A 272 0.92 10.71 -7.40
N ILE A 273 -0.08 9.81 -7.41
CA ILE A 273 -0.25 8.78 -8.46
C ILE A 273 -1.21 9.28 -9.54
N ILE A 274 -2.29 9.94 -9.12
CA ILE A 274 -3.37 10.39 -9.99
C ILE A 274 -3.25 11.89 -10.24
N GLU A 275 -3.10 12.25 -11.47
CA GLU A 275 -3.25 13.59 -11.99
C GLU A 275 -4.70 13.75 -12.50
N HIS A 276 -5.47 14.61 -11.81
CA HIS A 276 -6.90 14.76 -12.04
C HIS A 276 -7.23 15.07 -13.51
N ASN A 277 -8.19 14.34 -14.07
CA ASN A 277 -8.60 14.39 -15.48
C ASN A 277 -7.51 14.02 -16.51
N GLN A 278 -6.33 13.56 -16.08
CA GLN A 278 -5.26 13.08 -16.96
C GLN A 278 -5.00 11.59 -16.79
N THR A 279 -4.72 11.13 -15.56
CA THR A 279 -4.42 9.71 -15.27
C THR A 279 -5.49 9.03 -14.42
N GLY A 280 -6.54 9.76 -14.04
CA GLY A 280 -7.68 9.30 -13.24
C GLY A 280 -8.53 10.47 -12.80
N ILE A 281 -9.52 10.19 -11.96
CA ILE A 281 -10.41 11.19 -11.40
C ILE A 281 -10.16 11.31 -9.90
N LEU A 282 -9.88 12.52 -9.44
CA LEU A 282 -9.83 12.85 -8.01
C LEU A 282 -11.12 13.57 -7.62
N ILE A 283 -11.74 13.15 -6.54
CA ILE A 283 -12.91 13.79 -5.93
C ILE A 283 -12.59 14.17 -4.48
N GLU A 284 -13.35 15.10 -3.92
CA GLU A 284 -13.23 15.39 -2.48
C GLU A 284 -13.74 14.21 -1.63
N PRO A 285 -13.13 13.94 -0.47
CA PRO A 285 -13.60 12.91 0.45
C PRO A 285 -15.04 13.13 0.90
N ASN A 286 -15.75 12.07 1.25
CA ASN A 286 -17.14 12.10 1.72
C ASN A 286 -18.13 12.73 0.71
N ASN A 287 -17.86 12.63 -0.58
CA ASN A 287 -18.73 13.15 -1.63
C ASN A 287 -19.27 12.03 -2.52
N THR A 288 -20.27 11.32 -2.02
CA THR A 288 -20.90 10.17 -2.70
C THR A 288 -21.60 10.60 -3.99
N GLN A 289 -22.24 11.78 -3.99
CA GLN A 289 -22.92 12.29 -5.18
C GLN A 289 -21.92 12.53 -6.33
N LYS A 290 -20.77 13.17 -6.00
CA LYS A 290 -19.71 13.39 -6.99
C LYS A 290 -19.10 12.08 -7.50
N LEU A 291 -18.95 11.08 -6.62
CA LEU A 291 -18.52 9.75 -7.02
C LEU A 291 -19.45 9.14 -8.07
N LEU A 292 -20.77 9.19 -7.85
CA LEU A 292 -21.76 8.69 -8.81
C LEU A 292 -21.73 9.47 -10.13
N GLU A 293 -21.66 10.81 -10.08
CA GLU A 293 -21.55 11.66 -11.28
C GLU A 293 -20.36 11.25 -12.16
N GLU A 294 -19.18 11.07 -11.57
CA GLU A 294 -17.97 10.71 -12.32
C GLU A 294 -18.04 9.25 -12.84
N ILE A 295 -18.69 8.32 -12.12
CA ILE A 295 -18.98 6.97 -12.61
C ILE A 295 -19.87 7.06 -13.89
N MET A 296 -20.97 7.81 -13.82
CA MET A 296 -21.90 7.98 -14.96
C MET A 296 -21.20 8.62 -16.16
N LYS A 297 -20.38 9.65 -15.91
CA LYS A 297 -19.59 10.32 -16.94
C LYS A 297 -18.64 9.40 -17.68
N LEU A 298 -17.95 8.50 -16.96
CA LEU A 298 -17.04 7.55 -17.60
C LEU A 298 -17.80 6.46 -18.40
N PHE A 299 -19.03 6.12 -18.04
CA PHE A 299 -19.86 5.22 -18.84
C PHE A 299 -20.42 5.88 -20.10
N THR A 300 -20.70 7.18 -20.05
CA THR A 300 -21.30 7.92 -21.17
C THR A 300 -20.27 8.57 -22.10
N ASN A 301 -18.98 8.65 -21.72
CA ASN A 301 -17.95 9.29 -22.51
C ASN A 301 -16.73 8.37 -22.73
N PRO A 302 -16.77 7.49 -23.76
CA PRO A 302 -15.68 6.56 -24.05
C PRO A 302 -14.35 7.26 -24.40
N GLU A 303 -14.37 8.46 -24.99
CA GLU A 303 -13.15 9.19 -25.35
C GLU A 303 -12.38 9.61 -24.10
N VAL A 304 -13.09 10.18 -23.11
CA VAL A 304 -12.50 10.55 -21.82
C VAL A 304 -11.95 9.31 -21.12
N LYS A 305 -12.74 8.23 -21.08
CA LYS A 305 -12.35 6.95 -20.48
C LYS A 305 -11.05 6.42 -21.10
N ASN A 306 -10.96 6.35 -22.43
CA ASN A 306 -9.79 5.85 -23.14
C ASN A 306 -8.55 6.74 -22.94
N ARG A 307 -8.72 8.05 -22.94
CA ARG A 307 -7.63 8.98 -22.65
C ARG A 307 -7.06 8.76 -21.25
N LEU A 308 -7.89 8.66 -20.23
CA LEU A 308 -7.47 8.40 -18.86
C LEU A 308 -6.72 7.06 -18.75
N ILE A 309 -7.24 6.00 -19.37
CA ILE A 309 -6.61 4.67 -19.39
C ILE A 309 -5.19 4.73 -19.97
N ASN A 310 -5.03 5.34 -21.15
CA ASN A 310 -3.74 5.38 -21.83
C ASN A 310 -2.70 6.20 -21.04
N SER A 311 -3.11 7.36 -20.53
CA SER A 311 -2.23 8.21 -19.71
C SER A 311 -1.86 7.54 -18.39
N ALA A 312 -2.83 6.89 -17.72
CA ALA A 312 -2.60 6.13 -16.49
C ALA A 312 -1.63 4.98 -16.72
N TYR A 313 -1.82 4.19 -17.80
CA TYR A 313 -0.94 3.09 -18.13
C TYR A 313 0.50 3.53 -18.42
N THR A 314 0.68 4.68 -19.07
CA THR A 314 2.01 5.28 -19.28
C THR A 314 2.61 5.75 -17.95
N ASN A 315 1.82 6.41 -17.12
CA ASN A 315 2.30 6.95 -15.84
C ASN A 315 2.70 5.84 -14.86
N VAL A 316 1.94 4.74 -14.79
CA VAL A 316 2.21 3.65 -13.82
C VAL A 316 3.55 2.94 -14.06
N GLN A 317 4.13 3.03 -15.25
CA GLN A 317 5.45 2.46 -15.54
C GLN A 317 6.55 3.01 -14.63
N LYS A 318 6.41 4.22 -14.12
CA LYS A 318 7.35 4.83 -13.15
C LYS A 318 7.37 4.07 -11.83
N TYR A 319 6.28 3.39 -11.49
CA TYR A 319 6.09 2.63 -10.25
C TYR A 319 6.38 1.13 -10.41
N ASP A 320 6.87 0.69 -11.57
CA ASP A 320 7.34 -0.68 -11.75
C ASP A 320 8.61 -0.94 -10.91
N TRP A 321 8.72 -2.14 -10.32
CA TRP A 321 9.91 -2.54 -9.55
C TRP A 321 11.21 -2.37 -10.34
N LYS A 322 11.18 -2.54 -11.66
CA LYS A 322 12.32 -2.29 -12.54
C LYS A 322 12.89 -0.86 -12.40
N ASN A 323 12.04 0.11 -12.12
CA ASN A 323 12.41 1.52 -11.97
C ASN A 323 12.64 1.88 -10.50
N VAL A 324 11.67 1.59 -9.64
CA VAL A 324 11.75 1.95 -8.21
C VAL A 324 12.83 1.15 -7.47
N GLY A 325 13.02 -0.11 -7.82
CA GLY A 325 14.09 -0.94 -7.23
C GLY A 325 15.50 -0.37 -7.45
N LYS A 326 15.73 0.28 -8.60
CA LYS A 326 16.98 0.97 -8.87
C LYS A 326 17.25 2.14 -7.92
N LEU A 327 16.20 2.82 -7.45
CA LEU A 327 16.36 3.89 -6.44
C LEU A 327 16.90 3.31 -5.13
N TYR A 328 16.41 2.13 -4.72
CA TYR A 328 16.97 1.43 -3.54
C TYR A 328 18.41 1.01 -3.75
N LEU A 329 18.76 0.40 -4.89
CA LEU A 329 20.17 0.03 -5.19
C LEU A 329 21.10 1.23 -5.18
N ASN A 330 20.67 2.36 -5.75
CA ASN A 330 21.45 3.60 -5.74
C ASN A 330 21.65 4.12 -4.31
N LEU A 331 20.61 4.08 -3.48
CA LEU A 331 20.71 4.46 -2.07
C LEU A 331 21.67 3.54 -1.31
N TYR A 332 21.57 2.21 -1.51
CA TYR A 332 22.46 1.24 -0.87
C TYR A 332 23.91 1.49 -1.26
N SER A 333 24.17 1.66 -2.55
CA SER A 333 25.52 1.96 -3.06
C SER A 333 26.09 3.27 -2.50
N LYS A 334 25.26 4.30 -2.35
CA LYS A 334 25.66 5.58 -1.73
C LYS A 334 26.06 5.40 -0.27
N LEU A 335 25.27 4.63 0.50
CA LEU A 335 25.56 4.39 1.92
C LEU A 335 26.80 3.53 2.16
N LEU A 336 27.13 2.63 1.24
CA LEU A 336 28.33 1.80 1.35
C LEU A 336 29.63 2.57 1.03
N LYS A 337 29.52 3.68 0.29
CA LYS A 337 30.65 4.57 -0.04
C LYS A 337 30.90 5.66 1.01
N SER A 338 29.91 5.93 1.88
CA SER A 338 30.01 6.87 3.00
C SER A 338 30.51 6.16 4.27
#